data_bc631eb0ad0c59d8901daee7e0bd8545
#
_entry.id   bc631eb0ad0c59d8901daee7e0bd8545
#
_cell.length_a   1.000
_cell.length_b   1.000
_cell.length_c   1.000
_cell.angle_alpha   90.00
_cell.angle_beta   90.00
_cell.angle_gamma   90.00
#
_symmetry.space_group_name_H-M   'P 1'
#
loop_
_entity.id
_entity.type
_entity.pdbx_description
1 polymer ?
#
loop_
_entity_poly.entity_id
_entity_poly.type
_entity_poly.pdbx_seq_one_letter_code
_entity_poly.pdbx_strand_id
1 'polypeptide(L)'
;MKFTKFLLLGAIGIAMPLLAGCGSSDDIQKEGRLSIVYYPGGYGQDYLDYFCKNFLAKEKNVSPDDIKPGVDYKLIADPDITYGASRYITSKSRCPDLIISNLLSTKAIPQGLIAPLDDVYDTQVNTSKGKKTIREFAMTEAVQQYTVELAYGQTGKYSFAMPWTAIPLSIAYNNTILQKIPHVSSIAVGSDAISNGKWVRAPKTVTELKAIFEDAEAYDNRLTKFGWAAVNGANWLETLIITWWAQKQGVDTPHLYPSEGSYYDFWTYSSEEIFKQTGLQDALAQVKDLLIKDEQFVNSFPTVGNMTIKMAQQSFAEGKALFCLTGDFFEKEYKSVIEQSGQEFKMMRVPAISGAVTKEDGETPLDLSYLNISSCAYVPAYAVNKKLAKDFLVYTSSEDNCLKMSEMTGAIRPFSYDARNNSGYSQMSSFTKSVYDLFYESDDYLVKYPRNVSPENISPIYLYENVSENVFYGCNYLTIMSSLKNLTPKQIMVDGKGDFKSVYDRAVEAFRDWRRRYGL
;
A
#
# COMPACT_ATOMS: atom_id res chain seq x y z
N MET A 1 -4.99 -48.79 35.18
CA MET A 1 -3.60 -48.80 35.68
C MET A 1 -2.67 -48.38 34.57
N LYS A 2 -1.79 -47.44 34.85
CA LYS A 2 -0.76 -46.75 34.00
C LYS A 2 -1.24 -45.66 33.08
N PHE A 3 -1.19 -44.44 33.59
CA PHE A 3 -1.13 -43.16 32.87
C PHE A 3 0.20 -43.06 32.12
N THR A 4 0.13 -42.77 30.82
CA THR A 4 1.31 -42.37 30.04
C THR A 4 1.18 -40.88 29.76
N LYS A 5 2.13 -40.12 30.31
CA LYS A 5 2.29 -38.68 30.12
C LYS A 5 2.63 -38.38 28.67
N PHE A 6 1.84 -37.57 27.98
CA PHE A 6 2.25 -36.90 26.76
C PHE A 6 2.82 -35.52 27.10
N LEU A 7 4.06 -35.33 26.71
CA LEU A 7 4.78 -34.08 26.84
C LEU A 7 4.11 -33.00 25.98
N LEU A 8 3.77 -31.89 26.63
CA LEU A 8 3.59 -30.60 25.96
C LEU A 8 4.95 -30.14 25.43
N LEU A 9 5.13 -30.12 24.13
CA LEU A 9 6.17 -29.35 23.47
C LEU A 9 5.67 -27.92 23.36
N GLY A 10 6.40 -27.03 24.02
CA GLY A 10 6.06 -25.65 24.20
C GLY A 10 6.08 -24.89 22.87
N ALA A 11 5.04 -24.11 22.66
CA ALA A 11 5.05 -22.98 21.75
C ALA A 11 6.09 -21.97 22.25
N ILE A 12 7.22 -21.87 21.57
CA ILE A 12 8.14 -20.75 21.74
C ILE A 12 7.46 -19.57 21.08
N GLY A 13 6.62 -18.88 21.84
CA GLY A 13 6.17 -17.55 21.53
C GLY A 13 7.41 -16.66 21.57
N ILE A 14 7.82 -16.14 20.40
CA ILE A 14 8.74 -15.02 20.36
C ILE A 14 7.98 -13.83 20.97
N ALA A 15 8.13 -13.69 22.29
CA ALA A 15 7.76 -12.47 22.97
C ALA A 15 8.73 -11.40 22.49
N MET A 16 8.32 -10.61 21.49
CA MET A 16 8.86 -9.26 21.38
C MET A 16 8.66 -8.61 22.75
N PRO A 17 9.70 -8.03 23.35
CA PRO A 17 9.50 -7.28 24.56
C PRO A 17 8.63 -6.08 24.21
N LEU A 18 7.34 -6.18 24.48
CA LEU A 18 6.47 -5.03 24.66
C LEU A 18 6.99 -4.29 25.91
N LEU A 19 8.08 -3.57 25.75
CA LEU A 19 8.37 -2.43 26.61
C LEU A 19 7.33 -1.36 26.25
N ALA A 20 6.08 -1.61 26.61
CA ALA A 20 5.11 -0.58 26.83
C ALA A 20 5.60 0.19 28.07
N GLY A 21 6.58 1.05 27.87
CA GLY A 21 6.86 2.11 28.82
C GLY A 21 5.61 2.98 28.86
N CYS A 22 4.79 2.83 29.90
CA CYS A 22 3.90 3.89 30.35
C CYS A 22 4.78 5.08 30.80
N GLY A 23 5.38 5.77 29.82
CA GLY A 23 5.97 7.09 30.04
C GLY A 23 4.84 8.04 30.41
N SER A 24 5.01 8.80 31.46
CA SER A 24 4.10 9.89 31.83
C SER A 24 3.85 10.78 30.62
N SER A 25 2.65 11.31 30.49
CA SER A 25 2.25 12.19 29.38
C SER A 25 3.15 13.43 29.19
N ASP A 26 3.93 13.77 30.19
CA ASP A 26 4.81 14.94 30.23
C ASP A 26 6.13 14.77 29.45
N ASP A 27 6.42 13.56 28.93
CA ASP A 27 7.69 13.24 28.31
C ASP A 27 7.71 13.24 26.77
N ILE A 28 6.63 13.63 26.10
CA ILE A 28 6.60 13.70 24.61
C ILE A 28 7.16 15.05 24.13
N GLN A 29 6.68 16.15 24.68
CA GLN A 29 7.11 17.50 24.30
C GLN A 29 8.26 17.97 25.17
N LYS A 30 9.34 18.40 24.51
CA LYS A 30 10.47 19.07 25.17
C LYS A 30 11.11 20.02 24.17
N GLU A 31 11.32 21.27 24.55
CA GLU A 31 12.00 22.25 23.72
C GLU A 31 13.42 21.78 23.38
N GLY A 32 13.79 21.91 22.11
CA GLY A 32 15.10 21.49 21.60
C GLY A 32 15.29 19.97 21.41
N ARG A 33 14.25 19.15 21.68
CA ARG A 33 14.27 17.71 21.45
C ARG A 33 13.25 17.32 20.37
N LEU A 34 13.71 16.75 19.26
CA LEU A 34 12.83 16.27 18.20
C LEU A 34 12.04 15.02 18.65
N SER A 35 10.71 15.10 18.67
CA SER A 35 9.83 13.96 18.99
C SER A 35 9.06 13.49 17.76
N ILE A 36 9.16 12.19 17.46
CA ILE A 36 8.51 11.57 16.30
C ILE A 36 7.65 10.40 16.77
N VAL A 37 6.35 10.46 16.48
CA VAL A 37 5.46 9.30 16.58
C VAL A 37 5.36 8.65 15.22
N TYR A 38 5.54 7.35 15.15
CA TYR A 38 5.57 6.63 13.87
C TYR A 38 4.89 5.26 13.95
N TYR A 39 4.40 4.79 12.79
CA TYR A 39 3.92 3.42 12.63
C TYR A 39 5.12 2.46 12.57
N PRO A 40 5.22 1.48 13.49
CA PRO A 40 6.41 0.62 13.60
C PRO A 40 6.46 -0.54 12.60
N GLY A 41 5.42 -0.72 11.78
CA GLY A 41 5.35 -1.83 10.80
C GLY A 41 6.22 -1.60 9.56
N GLY A 42 6.52 -2.68 8.86
CA GLY A 42 7.21 -2.69 7.57
C GLY A 42 8.71 -2.49 7.66
N TYR A 43 9.16 -1.28 7.92
CA TYR A 43 10.57 -0.91 7.75
C TYR A 43 11.37 -0.84 9.05
N GLY A 44 10.73 -1.03 10.22
CA GLY A 44 11.38 -0.88 11.53
C GLY A 44 11.70 0.57 11.88
N GLN A 45 12.59 0.78 12.86
CA GLN A 45 12.95 2.13 13.34
C GLN A 45 14.40 2.54 13.04
N ASP A 46 15.26 1.62 12.64
CA ASP A 46 16.71 1.86 12.53
C ASP A 46 17.05 3.02 11.58
N TYR A 47 16.28 3.14 10.49
CA TYR A 47 16.46 4.24 9.54
C TYR A 47 16.06 5.61 10.13
N LEU A 48 15.03 5.66 10.98
CA LEU A 48 14.64 6.89 11.69
C LEU A 48 15.70 7.29 12.72
N ASP A 49 16.22 6.32 13.47
CA ASP A 49 17.33 6.53 14.40
C ASP A 49 18.56 7.10 13.68
N TYR A 50 18.92 6.49 12.54
CA TYR A 50 20.00 6.97 11.69
C TYR A 50 19.77 8.41 11.23
N PHE A 51 18.59 8.73 10.70
CA PHE A 51 18.30 10.08 10.22
C PHE A 51 18.25 11.10 11.35
N CYS A 52 17.67 10.77 12.50
CA CYS A 52 17.67 11.67 13.66
C CYS A 52 19.08 12.00 14.12
N LYS A 53 19.95 10.98 14.25
CA LYS A 53 21.34 11.17 14.66
C LYS A 53 22.12 12.07 13.68
N ASN A 54 22.07 11.74 12.39
CA ASN A 54 22.84 12.49 11.40
C ASN A 54 22.30 13.90 11.17
N PHE A 55 20.99 14.10 11.19
CA PHE A 55 20.37 15.41 11.09
C PHE A 55 20.78 16.31 12.28
N LEU A 56 20.57 15.82 13.51
CA LEU A 56 20.85 16.60 14.71
C LEU A 56 22.34 16.84 14.91
N ALA A 57 23.20 15.90 14.51
CA ALA A 57 24.65 16.08 14.52
C ALA A 57 25.07 17.24 13.62
N LYS A 58 24.48 17.34 12.42
CA LYS A 58 24.69 18.44 11.50
C LYS A 58 24.18 19.77 12.09
N GLU A 59 22.98 19.79 12.65
CA GLU A 59 22.40 21.00 13.27
C GLU A 59 23.21 21.51 14.46
N LYS A 60 23.77 20.59 15.26
CA LYS A 60 24.59 20.93 16.46
C LYS A 60 26.09 21.03 16.20
N ASN A 61 26.54 20.72 14.99
CA ASN A 61 27.94 20.63 14.60
C ASN A 61 28.76 19.69 15.52
N VAL A 62 28.25 18.48 15.74
CA VAL A 62 28.87 17.43 16.56
C VAL A 62 28.91 16.10 15.81
N SER A 63 29.55 15.07 16.40
CA SER A 63 29.49 13.71 15.83
C SER A 63 28.10 13.11 15.98
N PRO A 64 27.63 12.26 15.03
CA PRO A 64 26.41 11.48 15.20
C PRO A 64 26.40 10.60 16.47
N ASP A 65 27.55 10.16 16.95
CA ASP A 65 27.71 9.38 18.18
C ASP A 65 27.43 10.18 19.46
N ASP A 66 27.54 11.52 19.39
CA ASP A 66 27.23 12.42 20.49
C ASP A 66 25.72 12.66 20.65
N ILE A 67 24.91 12.34 19.62
CA ILE A 67 23.46 12.50 19.64
C ILE A 67 22.81 11.30 20.34
N LYS A 68 22.01 11.58 21.36
CA LYS A 68 21.48 10.55 22.27
C LYS A 68 19.96 10.41 22.20
N PRO A 69 19.46 9.18 21.96
CA PRO A 69 18.03 8.89 22.09
C PRO A 69 17.52 9.26 23.50
N GLY A 70 16.29 9.79 23.56
CA GLY A 70 15.66 10.25 24.80
C GLY A 70 16.10 11.65 25.24
N VAL A 71 17.28 12.13 24.83
CA VAL A 71 17.82 13.45 25.16
C VAL A 71 17.64 14.43 24.01
N ASP A 72 18.18 14.09 22.84
CA ASP A 72 18.19 14.96 21.66
C ASP A 72 17.00 14.69 20.73
N TYR A 73 16.54 13.45 20.68
CA TYR A 73 15.32 13.05 19.97
C TYR A 73 14.60 11.92 20.70
N LYS A 74 13.32 11.72 20.38
CA LYS A 74 12.50 10.64 20.92
C LYS A 74 11.68 10.01 19.79
N LEU A 75 11.87 8.71 19.57
CA LEU A 75 11.05 7.90 18.67
C LEU A 75 9.99 7.17 19.50
N ILE A 76 8.74 7.27 19.09
CA ILE A 76 7.59 6.68 19.77
C ILE A 76 6.87 5.78 18.77
N ALA A 77 7.07 4.48 18.91
CA ALA A 77 6.38 3.48 18.12
C ALA A 77 4.92 3.36 18.55
N ASP A 78 3.99 3.54 17.63
CA ASP A 78 2.57 3.44 17.90
C ASP A 78 1.87 2.66 16.77
N PRO A 79 1.54 1.38 16.98
CA PRO A 79 0.89 0.55 15.97
C PRO A 79 -0.51 1.02 15.59
N ASP A 80 -1.15 1.82 16.45
CA ASP A 80 -2.49 2.35 16.22
C ASP A 80 -2.49 3.76 15.62
N ILE A 81 -1.33 4.35 15.32
CA ILE A 81 -1.21 5.74 14.85
C ILE A 81 -2.03 6.02 13.60
N THR A 82 -2.16 5.03 12.72
CA THR A 82 -2.92 5.17 11.48
C THR A 82 -4.36 5.65 11.71
N TYR A 83 -5.02 5.13 12.75
CA TYR A 83 -6.39 5.51 13.11
C TYR A 83 -6.48 6.32 14.40
N GLY A 84 -5.42 6.30 15.20
CA GLY A 84 -5.34 6.92 16.52
C GLY A 84 -4.64 8.27 16.56
N ALA A 85 -4.29 8.88 15.43
CA ALA A 85 -3.53 10.14 15.37
C ALA A 85 -4.24 11.30 16.11
N SER A 86 -5.57 11.30 16.16
CA SER A 86 -6.35 12.33 16.86
C SER A 86 -5.95 12.49 18.32
N ARG A 87 -5.55 11.42 19.02
CA ARG A 87 -5.10 11.48 20.42
C ARG A 87 -3.83 12.33 20.64
N TYR A 88 -3.05 12.51 19.59
CA TYR A 88 -1.84 13.33 19.60
C TYR A 88 -2.10 14.75 19.11
N ILE A 89 -2.79 14.92 17.99
CA ILE A 89 -2.95 16.23 17.34
C ILE A 89 -3.93 17.15 18.06
N THR A 90 -4.87 16.61 18.83
CA THR A 90 -5.83 17.39 19.62
C THR A 90 -5.33 17.78 21.01
N SER A 91 -4.26 17.15 21.50
CA SER A 91 -3.74 17.37 22.86
C SER A 91 -2.45 18.18 22.82
N LYS A 92 -2.45 19.39 23.39
CA LYS A 92 -1.26 20.23 23.47
C LYS A 92 -0.13 19.56 24.26
N SER A 93 -0.41 18.79 25.29
CA SER A 93 0.60 18.15 26.15
C SER A 93 1.16 16.84 25.59
N ARG A 94 0.45 16.19 24.65
CA ARG A 94 0.87 14.90 24.05
C ARG A 94 1.29 15.02 22.59
N CYS A 95 1.33 16.23 22.06
CA CYS A 95 1.58 16.48 20.66
C CYS A 95 3.07 16.23 20.34
N PRO A 96 3.43 15.30 19.44
CA PRO A 96 4.81 15.18 18.97
C PRO A 96 5.14 16.32 17.99
N ASP A 97 6.42 16.43 17.63
CA ASP A 97 6.84 17.40 16.62
C ASP A 97 6.57 16.91 15.21
N LEU A 98 6.60 15.58 15.00
CA LEU A 98 6.35 14.94 13.72
C LEU A 98 5.53 13.65 13.91
N ILE A 99 4.61 13.39 13.00
CA ILE A 99 3.90 12.12 12.90
C ILE A 99 4.19 11.50 11.54
N ILE A 100 4.60 10.22 11.53
CA ILE A 100 4.77 9.40 10.32
C ILE A 100 3.75 8.26 10.40
N SER A 101 2.80 8.23 9.48
CA SER A 101 1.63 7.34 9.54
C SER A 101 1.21 6.93 8.12
N ASN A 102 0.40 5.88 8.02
CA ASN A 102 -0.16 5.43 6.75
C ASN A 102 -1.43 6.20 6.34
N LEU A 103 -1.84 7.19 7.12
CA LEU A 103 -3.03 7.99 6.84
C LEU A 103 -2.89 9.38 7.44
N LEU A 104 -3.23 10.41 6.66
CA LEU A 104 -3.46 11.75 7.15
C LEU A 104 -4.92 11.92 7.56
N SER A 105 -5.17 12.39 8.78
CA SER A 105 -6.53 12.74 9.20
C SER A 105 -6.99 14.03 8.49
N THR A 106 -7.67 13.89 7.37
CA THR A 106 -8.17 15.03 6.58
C THR A 106 -9.16 15.89 7.37
N LYS A 107 -9.90 15.29 8.31
CA LYS A 107 -10.78 16.04 9.25
C LYS A 107 -10.01 17.03 10.14
N ALA A 108 -8.73 16.80 10.38
CA ALA A 108 -7.89 17.67 11.20
C ALA A 108 -7.43 18.94 10.47
N ILE A 109 -7.44 18.94 9.15
CA ILE A 109 -7.00 20.08 8.33
C ILE A 109 -7.93 21.29 8.50
N PRO A 110 -9.27 21.19 8.31
CA PRO A 110 -10.17 22.33 8.50
C PRO A 110 -10.21 22.83 9.94
N GLN A 111 -9.83 21.98 10.90
CA GLN A 111 -9.74 22.35 12.32
C GLN A 111 -8.45 23.09 12.70
N GLY A 112 -7.53 23.27 11.73
CA GLY A 112 -6.25 23.91 11.97
C GLY A 112 -5.31 23.11 12.88
N LEU A 113 -5.45 21.78 12.93
CA LEU A 113 -4.67 20.89 13.79
C LEU A 113 -3.37 20.39 13.15
N ILE A 114 -3.17 20.67 11.87
CA ILE A 114 -1.97 20.28 11.11
C ILE A 114 -1.37 21.53 10.47
N ALA A 115 -0.07 21.70 10.60
CA ALA A 115 0.65 22.82 10.03
C ALA A 115 0.85 22.64 8.51
N PRO A 116 0.73 23.69 7.69
CA PRO A 116 1.08 23.64 6.28
C PRO A 116 2.60 23.45 6.10
N LEU A 117 2.97 22.77 5.01
CA LEU A 117 4.35 22.40 4.66
C LEU A 117 4.82 23.06 3.36
N ASP A 118 4.16 24.11 2.87
CA ASP A 118 4.54 24.75 1.60
C ASP A 118 5.96 25.31 1.66
N ASP A 119 6.37 25.88 2.80
CA ASP A 119 7.74 26.32 3.06
C ASP A 119 8.77 25.17 2.98
N VAL A 120 8.40 23.96 3.37
CA VAL A 120 9.22 22.75 3.20
C VAL A 120 9.31 22.39 1.72
N TYR A 121 8.17 22.32 1.02
CA TYR A 121 8.12 21.95 -0.38
C TYR A 121 8.85 22.94 -1.30
N ASP A 122 8.88 24.21 -0.95
CA ASP A 122 9.56 25.26 -1.72
C ASP A 122 11.07 25.37 -1.38
N THR A 123 11.55 24.59 -0.39
CA THR A 123 12.98 24.52 -0.05
C THR A 123 13.73 23.68 -1.10
N GLN A 124 14.93 24.15 -1.46
CA GLN A 124 15.80 23.44 -2.40
C GLN A 124 16.60 22.33 -1.72
N VAL A 125 16.67 21.18 -2.37
CA VAL A 125 17.51 20.04 -1.99
C VAL A 125 18.47 19.67 -3.12
N ASN A 126 19.56 19.00 -2.76
CA ASN A 126 20.51 18.48 -3.74
C ASN A 126 19.97 17.22 -4.39
N THR A 127 20.10 17.14 -5.70
CA THR A 127 19.81 15.94 -6.50
C THR A 127 20.96 15.70 -7.49
N SER A 128 21.03 14.49 -8.06
CA SER A 128 22.00 14.14 -9.12
C SER A 128 21.85 15.02 -10.37
N LYS A 129 20.70 15.66 -10.54
CA LYS A 129 20.39 16.59 -11.65
C LYS A 129 20.50 18.07 -11.25
N GLY A 130 21.17 18.35 -10.13
CA GLY A 130 21.30 19.70 -9.59
C GLY A 130 20.32 20.01 -8.47
N LYS A 131 20.23 21.29 -8.07
CA LYS A 131 19.29 21.72 -7.03
C LYS A 131 17.86 21.79 -7.59
N LYS A 132 16.92 21.24 -6.85
CA LYS A 132 15.47 21.31 -7.13
C LYS A 132 14.73 21.66 -5.85
N THR A 133 13.61 22.33 -5.95
CA THR A 133 12.68 22.37 -4.81
C THR A 133 12.18 20.96 -4.50
N ILE A 134 11.81 20.70 -3.27
CA ILE A 134 11.22 19.41 -2.88
C ILE A 134 9.97 19.12 -3.72
N ARG A 135 9.19 20.16 -4.04
CA ARG A 135 8.00 20.05 -4.89
C ARG A 135 8.32 19.55 -6.30
N GLU A 136 9.40 20.05 -6.92
CA GLU A 136 9.85 19.61 -8.24
C GLU A 136 10.52 18.23 -8.23
N PHE A 137 11.05 17.82 -7.08
CA PHE A 137 11.73 16.54 -6.92
C PHE A 137 10.78 15.41 -6.53
N ALA A 138 9.70 15.71 -5.79
CA ALA A 138 8.68 14.73 -5.40
C ALA A 138 7.83 14.30 -6.61
N MET A 139 7.28 13.09 -6.55
CA MET A 139 6.29 12.63 -7.52
C MET A 139 5.03 13.50 -7.44
N THR A 140 4.56 13.96 -8.58
CA THR A 140 3.41 14.89 -8.68
C THR A 140 2.17 14.31 -7.99
N GLU A 141 1.86 13.06 -8.24
CA GLU A 141 0.71 12.35 -7.68
C GLU A 141 0.76 12.29 -6.15
N ALA A 142 1.96 12.09 -5.61
CA ALA A 142 2.17 12.02 -4.18
C ALA A 142 2.00 13.39 -3.50
N VAL A 143 2.43 14.46 -4.15
CA VAL A 143 2.22 15.84 -3.64
C VAL A 143 0.75 16.20 -3.69
N GLN A 144 0.07 15.92 -4.80
CA GLN A 144 -1.35 16.23 -4.99
C GLN A 144 -2.25 15.56 -3.97
N GLN A 145 -1.92 14.33 -3.56
CA GLN A 145 -2.69 13.60 -2.56
C GLN A 145 -2.84 14.36 -1.22
N TYR A 146 -1.87 15.20 -0.86
CA TYR A 146 -1.83 15.92 0.41
C TYR A 146 -1.97 17.44 0.26
N THR A 147 -2.27 17.90 -0.95
CA THR A 147 -2.54 19.31 -1.23
C THR A 147 -4.04 19.55 -1.22
N VAL A 148 -4.50 20.41 -0.33
CA VAL A 148 -5.92 20.67 -0.11
C VAL A 148 -6.20 22.16 -0.28
N GLU A 149 -7.24 22.50 -1.01
CA GLU A 149 -7.81 23.85 -1.03
C GLU A 149 -8.68 24.04 0.22
N LEU A 150 -8.35 25.04 1.02
CA LEU A 150 -9.10 25.32 2.23
C LEU A 150 -10.41 26.04 1.90
N ALA A 151 -11.53 25.29 1.93
CA ALA A 151 -12.86 25.86 2.05
C ALA A 151 -13.06 26.27 3.51
N TYR A 152 -13.53 27.42 3.80
CA TYR A 152 -13.88 28.11 5.05
C TYR A 152 -13.03 29.37 5.30
N GLY A 153 -13.11 30.35 4.35
CA GLY A 153 -12.59 31.70 4.56
C GLY A 153 -11.08 31.86 4.51
N GLN A 154 -10.33 30.81 4.26
CA GLN A 154 -8.93 30.86 3.87
C GLN A 154 -8.84 30.55 2.37
N THR A 155 -8.31 31.45 1.60
CA THR A 155 -8.08 31.28 0.15
C THR A 155 -6.66 30.73 -0.06
N GLY A 156 -6.53 29.61 -0.77
CA GLY A 156 -5.24 29.08 -1.19
C GLY A 156 -5.17 27.54 -1.14
N LYS A 157 -4.23 26.99 -1.91
CA LYS A 157 -3.87 25.55 -1.88
C LYS A 157 -2.68 25.39 -0.97
N TYR A 158 -2.77 24.47 -0.03
CA TYR A 158 -1.71 24.19 0.92
C TYR A 158 -1.43 22.69 0.99
N SER A 159 -0.16 22.34 1.10
CA SER A 159 0.29 20.96 1.33
C SER A 159 0.42 20.71 2.82
N PHE A 160 -0.26 19.70 3.34
CA PHE A 160 -0.33 19.42 4.78
C PHE A 160 0.47 18.21 5.24
N ALA A 161 0.94 17.39 4.31
CA ALA A 161 1.84 16.28 4.62
C ALA A 161 2.84 16.08 3.51
N MET A 162 3.98 15.48 3.87
CA MET A 162 4.98 15.01 2.93
C MET A 162 4.76 13.50 2.72
N PRO A 163 4.66 13.03 1.48
CA PRO A 163 4.61 11.60 1.21
C PRO A 163 5.90 10.94 1.71
N TRP A 164 5.75 9.80 2.42
CA TRP A 164 6.87 9.19 3.11
C TRP A 164 7.44 7.99 2.37
N THR A 165 6.59 7.04 1.97
CA THR A 165 6.96 5.89 1.14
C THR A 165 6.00 5.73 -0.03
N ALA A 166 6.53 5.23 -1.14
CA ALA A 166 5.80 4.76 -2.30
C ALA A 166 5.88 3.24 -2.30
N ILE A 167 4.81 2.58 -1.89
CA ILE A 167 4.78 1.14 -1.67
C ILE A 167 4.18 0.46 -2.90
N PRO A 168 4.98 -0.22 -3.74
CA PRO A 168 4.42 -1.10 -4.76
C PRO A 168 3.67 -2.24 -4.07
N LEU A 169 2.35 -2.27 -4.21
CA LEU A 169 1.52 -3.38 -3.75
C LEU A 169 1.28 -4.30 -4.94
N SER A 170 1.67 -5.56 -4.81
CA SER A 170 1.54 -6.53 -5.87
C SER A 170 1.55 -7.97 -5.35
N ILE A 171 1.86 -8.91 -6.22
CA ILE A 171 1.96 -10.32 -5.91
C ILE A 171 3.44 -10.67 -5.72
N ALA A 172 3.80 -11.16 -4.53
CA ALA A 172 5.07 -11.85 -4.35
C ALA A 172 4.90 -13.32 -4.73
N TYR A 173 5.96 -13.94 -5.25
CA TYR A 173 5.98 -15.36 -5.57
C TYR A 173 7.23 -16.06 -5.02
N ASN A 174 7.07 -17.32 -4.68
CA ASN A 174 8.15 -18.17 -4.25
C ASN A 174 8.89 -18.72 -5.47
N ASN A 175 10.00 -18.09 -5.83
CA ASN A 175 10.79 -18.45 -7.01
C ASN A 175 11.41 -19.86 -6.87
N THR A 176 11.79 -20.26 -5.65
CA THR A 176 12.33 -21.59 -5.38
C THR A 176 11.33 -22.70 -5.70
N ILE A 177 10.06 -22.49 -5.37
CA ILE A 177 8.99 -23.45 -5.67
C ILE A 177 8.63 -23.38 -7.15
N LEU A 178 8.43 -22.19 -7.71
CA LEU A 178 8.01 -21.98 -9.10
C LEU A 178 8.92 -22.75 -10.07
N GLN A 179 10.23 -22.64 -9.90
CA GLN A 179 11.21 -23.32 -10.78
C GLN A 179 11.23 -24.84 -10.66
N LYS A 180 10.56 -25.42 -9.66
CA LYS A 180 10.41 -26.87 -9.51
C LYS A 180 9.16 -27.42 -10.20
N ILE A 181 8.16 -26.57 -10.45
CA ILE A 181 6.87 -26.96 -11.01
C ILE A 181 7.05 -27.30 -12.49
N PRO A 182 6.75 -28.54 -12.92
CA PRO A 182 6.73 -28.90 -14.33
C PRO A 182 5.51 -28.27 -15.02
N HIS A 183 5.65 -27.88 -16.28
CA HIS A 183 4.51 -27.45 -17.08
C HIS A 183 3.84 -28.68 -17.68
N VAL A 184 2.62 -28.96 -17.22
CA VAL A 184 1.78 -30.11 -17.66
C VAL A 184 0.38 -29.66 -18.10
N SER A 185 -0.01 -28.41 -17.78
CA SER A 185 -1.28 -27.84 -18.21
C SER A 185 -1.38 -27.78 -19.74
N SER A 186 -2.59 -27.96 -20.27
CA SER A 186 -2.87 -27.76 -21.69
C SER A 186 -3.12 -26.29 -22.08
N ILE A 187 -3.11 -25.40 -21.11
CA ILE A 187 -3.29 -23.95 -21.34
C ILE A 187 -2.05 -23.40 -22.05
N ALA A 188 -2.28 -22.73 -23.17
CA ALA A 188 -1.18 -22.11 -23.91
C ALA A 188 -0.55 -20.97 -23.11
N VAL A 189 0.79 -20.97 -23.05
CA VAL A 189 1.59 -19.98 -22.33
C VAL A 189 2.64 -19.35 -23.26
N GLY A 190 3.18 -18.20 -22.86
CA GLY A 190 4.24 -17.54 -23.61
C GLY A 190 5.49 -18.43 -23.78
N SER A 191 6.12 -18.37 -24.94
CA SER A 191 7.30 -19.20 -25.26
C SER A 191 8.49 -18.94 -24.33
N ASP A 192 8.54 -17.78 -23.68
CA ASP A 192 9.54 -17.38 -22.70
C ASP A 192 9.22 -17.82 -21.25
N ALA A 193 8.04 -18.40 -21.03
CA ALA A 193 7.58 -18.82 -19.70
C ALA A 193 8.17 -20.17 -19.27
N ILE A 194 8.47 -21.03 -20.24
CA ILE A 194 8.87 -22.41 -20.01
C ILE A 194 10.26 -22.68 -20.61
N SER A 195 11.10 -23.33 -19.83
CA SER A 195 12.39 -23.87 -20.29
C SER A 195 12.60 -25.26 -19.69
N ASN A 196 13.04 -26.21 -20.52
CA ASN A 196 13.23 -27.62 -20.11
C ASN A 196 11.98 -28.20 -19.39
N GLY A 197 10.78 -27.83 -19.84
CA GLY A 197 9.52 -28.31 -19.29
C GLY A 197 9.16 -27.75 -17.92
N LYS A 198 9.79 -26.65 -17.47
CA LYS A 198 9.54 -26.02 -16.17
C LYS A 198 9.33 -24.51 -16.33
N TRP A 199 8.60 -23.94 -15.38
CA TRP A 199 8.43 -22.50 -15.28
C TRP A 199 9.76 -21.82 -14.95
N VAL A 200 10.10 -20.76 -15.70
CA VAL A 200 11.34 -19.99 -15.52
C VAL A 200 11.10 -18.53 -15.16
N ARG A 201 9.87 -18.06 -15.27
CA ARG A 201 9.44 -16.72 -14.87
C ARG A 201 8.03 -16.71 -14.28
N ALA A 202 7.70 -15.61 -13.60
CA ALA A 202 6.33 -15.34 -13.15
C ALA A 202 5.35 -15.16 -14.33
N PRO A 203 4.03 -15.40 -14.11
CA PRO A 203 3.00 -15.23 -15.13
C PRO A 203 2.84 -13.75 -15.49
N LYS A 204 2.72 -13.45 -16.78
CA LYS A 204 2.43 -12.10 -17.31
C LYS A 204 0.93 -11.88 -17.52
N THR A 205 0.16 -12.95 -17.69
CA THR A 205 -1.28 -12.91 -17.93
C THR A 205 -2.03 -13.78 -16.93
N VAL A 206 -3.31 -13.50 -16.74
CA VAL A 206 -4.18 -14.35 -15.91
C VAL A 206 -4.30 -15.77 -16.50
N THR A 207 -4.21 -15.90 -17.82
CA THR A 207 -4.18 -17.22 -18.50
C THR A 207 -2.96 -18.04 -18.05
N GLU A 208 -1.78 -17.44 -18.04
CA GLU A 208 -0.57 -18.09 -17.52
C GLU A 208 -0.68 -18.39 -16.01
N LEU A 209 -1.28 -17.47 -15.22
CA LEU A 209 -1.52 -17.71 -13.79
C LEU A 209 -2.40 -18.93 -13.55
N LYS A 210 -3.44 -19.14 -14.36
CA LYS A 210 -4.30 -20.34 -14.30
C LYS A 210 -3.51 -21.61 -14.67
N ALA A 211 -2.68 -21.54 -15.71
CA ALA A 211 -1.83 -22.67 -16.09
C ALA A 211 -0.89 -23.06 -14.93
N ILE A 212 -0.27 -22.08 -14.26
CA ILE A 212 0.54 -22.35 -13.07
C ILE A 212 -0.28 -22.97 -11.94
N PHE A 213 -1.53 -22.56 -11.73
CA PHE A 213 -2.37 -23.15 -10.69
C PHE A 213 -2.66 -24.63 -10.97
N GLU A 214 -2.93 -25.00 -12.23
CA GLU A 214 -3.11 -26.41 -12.65
C GLU A 214 -1.82 -27.20 -12.48
N ASP A 215 -0.69 -26.65 -12.92
CA ASP A 215 0.63 -27.28 -12.79
C ASP A 215 1.04 -27.47 -11.33
N ALA A 216 0.77 -26.48 -10.49
CA ALA A 216 1.03 -26.53 -9.04
C ALA A 216 0.17 -27.58 -8.34
N GLU A 217 -1.11 -27.71 -8.73
CA GLU A 217 -1.99 -28.77 -8.24
C GLU A 217 -1.47 -30.17 -8.58
N ALA A 218 -0.99 -30.34 -9.82
CA ALA A 218 -0.40 -31.60 -10.28
C ALA A 218 0.96 -31.90 -9.60
N TYR A 219 1.73 -30.87 -9.26
CA TYR A 219 3.03 -31.01 -8.59
C TYR A 219 2.89 -31.36 -7.09
N ASP A 220 2.10 -30.60 -6.34
CA ASP A 220 1.76 -30.86 -4.93
C ASP A 220 0.39 -30.25 -4.60
N ASN A 221 -0.63 -31.08 -4.50
CA ASN A 221 -1.99 -30.66 -4.20
C ASN A 221 -2.19 -30.04 -2.80
N ARG A 222 -1.19 -30.14 -1.91
CA ARG A 222 -1.18 -29.49 -0.58
C ARG A 222 -0.62 -28.07 -0.64
N LEU A 223 0.04 -27.71 -1.74
CA LEU A 223 0.59 -26.36 -1.92
C LEU A 223 -0.54 -25.36 -2.12
N THR A 224 -0.60 -24.35 -1.25
CA THR A 224 -1.50 -23.20 -1.48
C THR A 224 -1.02 -22.42 -2.69
N LYS A 225 -1.89 -22.23 -3.68
CA LYS A 225 -1.53 -21.50 -4.90
C LYS A 225 -1.46 -20.02 -4.63
N PHE A 226 -2.45 -19.47 -3.90
CA PHE A 226 -2.57 -18.03 -3.67
C PHE A 226 -2.84 -17.71 -2.19
N GLY A 227 -1.86 -17.04 -1.55
CA GLY A 227 -1.96 -16.59 -0.16
C GLY A 227 -2.67 -15.25 -0.05
N TRP A 228 -3.84 -15.28 0.59
CA TRP A 228 -4.60 -14.10 0.98
C TRP A 228 -5.39 -14.40 2.26
N ALA A 229 -6.09 -13.42 2.80
CA ALA A 229 -6.84 -13.57 4.03
C ALA A 229 -8.22 -12.92 3.91
N ALA A 230 -9.25 -13.54 4.49
CA ALA A 230 -10.59 -12.97 4.52
C ALA A 230 -10.80 -12.03 5.71
N VAL A 231 -10.14 -12.30 6.85
CA VAL A 231 -10.28 -11.46 8.06
C VAL A 231 -9.20 -10.38 8.06
N ASN A 232 -9.60 -9.11 8.15
CA ASN A 232 -8.71 -7.95 8.16
C ASN A 232 -7.66 -7.91 7.02
N GLY A 233 -7.87 -8.70 5.99
CA GLY A 233 -6.96 -8.84 4.85
C GLY A 233 -7.68 -8.96 3.52
N ALA A 234 -9.02 -9.01 3.52
CA ALA A 234 -9.79 -9.02 2.27
C ALA A 234 -9.59 -7.73 1.46
N ASN A 235 -9.27 -6.62 2.13
CA ASN A 235 -8.92 -5.35 1.50
C ASN A 235 -7.61 -5.42 0.68
N TRP A 236 -6.72 -6.38 0.95
CA TRP A 236 -5.51 -6.58 0.12
C TRP A 236 -5.82 -7.10 -1.27
N LEU A 237 -6.98 -7.76 -1.47
CA LEU A 237 -7.49 -8.08 -2.79
C LEU A 237 -7.79 -6.84 -3.64
N GLU A 238 -7.88 -5.67 -3.00
CA GLU A 238 -7.97 -4.38 -3.67
C GLU A 238 -6.88 -4.22 -4.74
N THR A 239 -5.66 -4.67 -4.45
CA THR A 239 -4.54 -4.63 -5.39
C THR A 239 -4.89 -5.30 -6.73
N LEU A 240 -5.50 -6.48 -6.70
CA LEU A 240 -5.94 -7.19 -7.91
C LEU A 240 -7.14 -6.49 -8.55
N ILE A 241 -8.17 -6.20 -7.74
CA ILE A 241 -9.42 -5.63 -8.22
C ILE A 241 -9.18 -4.29 -8.91
N ILE A 242 -8.46 -3.38 -8.26
CA ILE A 242 -8.16 -2.05 -8.80
C ILE A 242 -7.31 -2.15 -10.08
N THR A 243 -6.28 -3.00 -10.08
CA THR A 243 -5.42 -3.13 -11.25
C THR A 243 -6.18 -3.71 -12.44
N TRP A 244 -6.94 -4.78 -12.26
CA TRP A 244 -7.75 -5.37 -13.34
C TRP A 244 -8.89 -4.47 -13.80
N TRP A 245 -9.51 -3.74 -12.87
CA TRP A 245 -10.51 -2.75 -13.20
C TRP A 245 -9.92 -1.64 -14.09
N ALA A 246 -8.79 -1.06 -13.70
CA ALA A 246 -8.12 -0.04 -14.50
C ALA A 246 -7.65 -0.57 -15.86
N GLN A 247 -7.17 -1.83 -15.93
CA GLN A 247 -6.81 -2.49 -17.19
C GLN A 247 -8.01 -2.68 -18.13
N LYS A 248 -9.22 -2.83 -17.59
CA LYS A 248 -10.45 -2.98 -18.38
C LYS A 248 -11.11 -1.65 -18.71
N GLN A 249 -11.20 -0.76 -17.75
CA GLN A 249 -11.92 0.50 -17.88
C GLN A 249 -11.11 1.56 -18.65
N GLY A 250 -9.78 1.47 -18.63
CA GLY A 250 -8.86 2.54 -18.98
C GLY A 250 -8.62 3.47 -17.79
N VAL A 251 -7.42 4.03 -17.68
CA VAL A 251 -7.00 4.82 -16.50
C VAL A 251 -7.57 6.23 -16.56
N ASP A 252 -7.12 7.05 -17.52
CA ASP A 252 -7.52 8.45 -17.69
C ASP A 252 -8.55 8.64 -18.82
N THR A 253 -8.59 7.70 -19.76
CA THR A 253 -9.48 7.74 -20.91
C THR A 253 -10.25 6.45 -20.98
N PRO A 254 -11.59 6.48 -21.09
CA PRO A 254 -12.38 5.28 -21.23
C PRO A 254 -12.14 4.65 -22.61
N HIS A 255 -11.69 3.40 -22.64
CA HIS A 255 -11.36 2.71 -23.89
C HIS A 255 -12.45 1.70 -24.29
N LEU A 256 -12.78 0.76 -23.38
CA LEU A 256 -13.75 -0.31 -23.67
C LEU A 256 -15.18 0.09 -23.32
N TYR A 257 -15.37 0.99 -22.38
CA TYR A 257 -16.67 1.39 -21.84
C TYR A 257 -16.85 2.92 -21.82
N PRO A 258 -16.85 3.61 -22.98
CA PRO A 258 -16.82 5.09 -23.04
C PRO A 258 -17.97 5.78 -22.31
N SER A 259 -19.17 5.16 -22.26
CA SER A 259 -20.34 5.72 -21.56
C SER A 259 -20.25 5.69 -20.04
N GLU A 260 -19.34 4.89 -19.50
CA GLU A 260 -19.19 4.65 -18.06
C GLU A 260 -18.02 5.46 -17.46
N GLY A 261 -17.29 6.20 -18.30
CA GLY A 261 -16.08 6.93 -17.90
C GLY A 261 -14.85 6.03 -17.71
N SER A 262 -13.71 6.63 -17.43
CA SER A 262 -12.45 5.94 -17.10
C SER A 262 -12.43 5.48 -15.64
N TYR A 263 -11.38 4.73 -15.26
CA TYR A 263 -11.14 4.36 -13.87
C TYR A 263 -11.09 5.59 -12.95
N TYR A 264 -10.42 6.67 -13.37
CA TYR A 264 -10.32 7.87 -12.54
C TYR A 264 -11.61 8.69 -12.51
N ASP A 265 -12.47 8.61 -13.54
CA ASP A 265 -13.77 9.29 -13.52
C ASP A 265 -14.68 8.76 -12.40
N PHE A 266 -14.52 7.51 -11.97
CA PHE A 266 -15.24 6.96 -10.82
C PHE A 266 -15.08 7.82 -9.56
N TRP A 267 -13.93 8.41 -9.37
CA TRP A 267 -13.60 9.21 -8.19
C TRP A 267 -14.08 10.66 -8.27
N THR A 268 -14.51 11.12 -9.45
CA THR A 268 -14.98 12.49 -9.66
C THR A 268 -16.47 12.66 -9.39
N TYR A 269 -17.22 11.57 -9.30
CA TYR A 269 -18.67 11.56 -9.11
C TYR A 269 -19.42 12.44 -10.12
N SER A 270 -18.96 12.48 -11.36
CA SER A 270 -19.53 13.31 -12.42
C SER A 270 -20.96 12.89 -12.81
N SER A 271 -21.30 11.61 -12.63
CA SER A 271 -22.65 11.07 -12.86
C SER A 271 -22.89 9.80 -12.03
N GLU A 272 -24.17 9.39 -11.89
CA GLU A 272 -24.50 8.14 -11.19
C GLU A 272 -24.09 6.90 -12.01
N GLU A 273 -23.95 7.02 -13.33
CA GLU A 273 -23.59 5.90 -14.22
C GLU A 273 -22.18 5.36 -13.97
N ILE A 274 -21.25 6.19 -13.46
CA ILE A 274 -19.89 5.76 -13.11
C ILE A 274 -19.88 4.63 -12.07
N PHE A 275 -20.91 4.51 -11.23
CA PHE A 275 -20.99 3.43 -10.25
C PHE A 275 -21.37 2.08 -10.85
N LYS A 276 -21.70 2.02 -12.16
CA LYS A 276 -22.04 0.80 -12.88
C LYS A 276 -20.88 0.21 -13.67
N GLN A 277 -19.69 0.80 -13.61
CA GLN A 277 -18.55 0.46 -14.47
C GLN A 277 -18.36 -1.04 -14.70
N THR A 278 -18.40 -1.45 -15.96
CA THR A 278 -18.30 -2.85 -16.39
C THR A 278 -16.89 -3.40 -16.13
N GLY A 279 -15.85 -2.56 -16.24
CA GLY A 279 -14.48 -2.97 -15.92
C GLY A 279 -14.32 -3.45 -14.47
N LEU A 280 -15.05 -2.85 -13.52
CA LEU A 280 -15.07 -3.33 -12.13
C LEU A 280 -15.80 -4.67 -12.00
N GLN A 281 -16.90 -4.87 -12.75
CA GLN A 281 -17.60 -6.16 -12.77
C GLN A 281 -16.69 -7.27 -13.34
N ASP A 282 -15.92 -6.98 -14.39
CA ASP A 282 -14.96 -7.91 -14.99
C ASP A 282 -13.83 -8.26 -14.02
N ALA A 283 -13.30 -7.27 -13.28
CA ALA A 283 -12.31 -7.52 -12.24
C ALA A 283 -12.84 -8.46 -11.14
N LEU A 284 -14.07 -8.23 -10.67
CA LEU A 284 -14.72 -9.14 -9.71
C LEU A 284 -14.99 -10.53 -10.28
N ALA A 285 -15.37 -10.62 -11.57
CA ALA A 285 -15.52 -11.90 -12.25
C ALA A 285 -14.19 -12.68 -12.27
N GLN A 286 -13.08 -11.98 -12.53
CA GLN A 286 -11.76 -12.60 -12.54
C GLN A 286 -11.33 -13.07 -11.13
N VAL A 287 -11.60 -12.30 -10.08
CA VAL A 287 -11.36 -12.73 -8.69
C VAL A 287 -12.20 -13.98 -8.37
N LYS A 288 -13.47 -13.98 -8.76
CA LYS A 288 -14.37 -15.14 -8.57
C LYS A 288 -13.81 -16.38 -9.26
N ASP A 289 -13.43 -16.26 -10.51
CA ASP A 289 -12.92 -17.37 -11.33
C ASP A 289 -11.61 -17.97 -10.76
N LEU A 290 -10.76 -17.16 -10.15
CA LEU A 290 -9.50 -17.63 -9.57
C LEU A 290 -9.67 -18.23 -8.17
N LEU A 291 -10.53 -17.64 -7.33
CA LEU A 291 -10.54 -17.89 -5.88
C LEU A 291 -11.83 -18.52 -5.35
N ILE A 292 -12.85 -18.69 -6.19
CA ILE A 292 -14.16 -19.23 -5.78
C ILE A 292 -14.62 -20.30 -6.77
N LYS A 293 -14.93 -21.49 -6.24
CA LYS A 293 -15.54 -22.60 -6.98
C LYS A 293 -16.56 -23.29 -6.09
N ASP A 294 -17.73 -23.62 -6.63
CA ASP A 294 -18.80 -24.32 -5.91
C ASP A 294 -19.11 -23.69 -4.54
N GLU A 295 -19.22 -22.35 -4.52
CA GLU A 295 -19.48 -21.53 -3.34
C GLU A 295 -18.39 -21.61 -2.24
N GLN A 296 -17.24 -22.20 -2.54
CA GLN A 296 -16.10 -22.32 -1.63
C GLN A 296 -14.90 -21.48 -2.12
N PHE A 297 -14.08 -21.04 -1.18
CA PHE A 297 -12.78 -20.47 -1.51
C PHE A 297 -11.82 -21.58 -1.93
N VAL A 298 -11.21 -21.42 -3.11
CA VAL A 298 -10.25 -22.36 -3.71
C VAL A 298 -8.91 -21.68 -3.96
N ASN A 299 -7.89 -22.47 -4.24
CA ASN A 299 -6.52 -22.00 -4.47
C ASN A 299 -5.90 -21.24 -3.28
N SER A 300 -6.59 -21.18 -2.16
CA SER A 300 -6.28 -20.40 -0.96
C SER A 300 -5.87 -21.33 0.19
N PHE A 301 -5.39 -20.76 1.29
CA PHE A 301 -5.20 -21.54 2.52
C PHE A 301 -6.54 -22.14 2.98
N PRO A 302 -6.54 -23.39 3.49
CA PRO A 302 -7.77 -24.01 3.99
C PRO A 302 -8.48 -23.19 5.08
N THR A 303 -7.73 -22.39 5.83
CA THR A 303 -8.21 -21.54 6.94
C THR A 303 -8.44 -20.09 6.52
N VAL A 304 -8.48 -19.77 5.22
CA VAL A 304 -8.57 -18.40 4.71
C VAL A 304 -9.71 -17.58 5.34
N GLY A 305 -10.84 -18.25 5.66
CA GLY A 305 -11.99 -17.59 6.30
C GLY A 305 -11.71 -17.01 7.70
N ASN A 306 -10.70 -17.54 8.39
CA ASN A 306 -10.29 -17.12 9.74
C ASN A 306 -8.84 -16.60 9.79
N MET A 307 -8.20 -16.45 8.63
CA MET A 307 -6.82 -16.05 8.52
C MET A 307 -6.70 -14.52 8.40
N THR A 308 -5.75 -13.95 9.11
CA THR A 308 -5.34 -12.55 8.92
C THR A 308 -4.28 -12.44 7.83
N ILE A 309 -4.08 -11.24 7.27
CA ILE A 309 -3.03 -11.05 6.24
C ILE A 309 -1.63 -11.38 6.78
N LYS A 310 -1.33 -11.05 8.03
CA LYS A 310 -0.05 -11.41 8.66
C LYS A 310 0.17 -12.92 8.70
N MET A 311 -0.86 -13.70 9.03
CA MET A 311 -0.78 -15.17 9.02
C MET A 311 -0.56 -15.70 7.60
N ALA A 312 -1.21 -15.12 6.59
CA ALA A 312 -1.03 -15.50 5.19
C ALA A 312 0.39 -15.21 4.71
N GLN A 313 0.91 -14.01 4.97
CA GLN A 313 2.27 -13.60 4.61
C GLN A 313 3.32 -14.42 5.36
N GLN A 314 3.11 -14.72 6.64
CA GLN A 314 4.00 -15.60 7.41
C GLN A 314 4.02 -17.02 6.81
N SER A 315 2.87 -17.60 6.51
CA SER A 315 2.78 -18.93 5.89
C SER A 315 3.43 -18.95 4.49
N PHE A 316 3.32 -17.85 3.75
CA PHE A 316 4.03 -17.68 2.48
C PHE A 316 5.55 -17.61 2.69
N ALA A 317 6.04 -16.83 3.65
CA ALA A 317 7.47 -16.76 4.01
C ALA A 317 8.04 -18.12 4.46
N GLU A 318 7.21 -18.97 5.09
CA GLU A 318 7.54 -20.35 5.44
C GLU A 318 7.56 -21.31 4.23
N GLY A 319 7.23 -20.84 3.03
CA GLY A 319 7.20 -21.65 1.80
C GLY A 319 5.95 -22.49 1.61
N LYS A 320 4.83 -22.18 2.29
CA LYS A 320 3.57 -22.95 2.22
C LYS A 320 2.63 -22.48 1.11
N ALA A 321 2.95 -21.38 0.43
CA ALA A 321 2.19 -20.87 -0.70
C ALA A 321 3.11 -20.47 -1.85
N LEU A 322 2.58 -20.50 -3.08
CA LEU A 322 3.30 -20.13 -4.29
C LEU A 322 3.27 -18.63 -4.54
N PHE A 323 2.11 -18.00 -4.37
CA PHE A 323 1.89 -16.56 -4.51
C PHE A 323 1.29 -15.96 -3.24
N CYS A 324 1.56 -14.68 -2.98
CA CYS A 324 0.93 -13.94 -1.88
C CYS A 324 0.85 -12.45 -2.20
N LEU A 325 -0.24 -11.81 -1.81
CA LEU A 325 -0.37 -10.35 -1.86
C LEU A 325 0.48 -9.69 -0.78
N THR A 326 1.35 -8.77 -1.18
CA THR A 326 2.21 -8.05 -0.25
C THR A 326 2.77 -6.76 -0.85
N GLY A 327 3.63 -6.06 -0.12
CA GLY A 327 4.38 -4.88 -0.54
C GLY A 327 5.89 -5.07 -0.36
N ASP A 328 6.65 -4.04 -0.65
CA ASP A 328 8.11 -4.00 -0.55
C ASP A 328 8.66 -4.28 0.86
N PHE A 329 7.85 -4.08 1.88
CA PHE A 329 8.19 -4.32 3.29
C PHE A 329 8.26 -5.81 3.68
N PHE A 330 7.76 -6.73 2.85
CA PHE A 330 7.63 -8.16 3.15
C PHE A 330 8.95 -8.80 3.62
N GLU A 331 10.01 -8.57 2.89
CA GLU A 331 11.30 -9.17 3.23
C GLU A 331 11.83 -8.68 4.59
N LYS A 332 11.63 -7.42 4.91
CA LYS A 332 12.06 -6.85 6.19
C LYS A 332 11.24 -7.37 7.36
N GLU A 333 9.92 -7.46 7.21
CA GLU A 333 9.02 -7.95 8.27
C GLU A 333 9.22 -9.45 8.57
N TYR A 334 9.48 -10.26 7.54
CA TYR A 334 9.60 -11.71 7.67
C TYR A 334 11.02 -12.23 7.53
N LYS A 335 12.04 -11.37 7.68
CA LYS A 335 13.45 -11.68 7.44
C LYS A 335 13.88 -12.99 8.09
N SER A 336 13.63 -13.17 9.38
CA SER A 336 14.04 -14.38 10.12
C SER A 336 13.34 -15.64 9.62
N VAL A 337 12.08 -15.55 9.21
CA VAL A 337 11.31 -16.66 8.65
C VAL A 337 11.83 -17.04 7.27
N ILE A 338 12.12 -16.04 6.42
CA ILE A 338 12.69 -16.23 5.07
C ILE A 338 14.07 -16.88 5.17
N GLU A 339 14.95 -16.39 6.06
CA GLU A 339 16.27 -16.98 6.29
C GLU A 339 16.18 -18.44 6.75
N GLN A 340 15.24 -18.78 7.65
CA GLN A 340 15.02 -20.14 8.10
C GLN A 340 14.43 -21.05 7.01
N SER A 341 13.55 -20.53 6.18
CA SER A 341 12.93 -21.31 5.10
C SER A 341 13.91 -21.60 3.96
N GLY A 342 14.95 -20.77 3.78
CA GLY A 342 15.91 -20.86 2.69
C GLY A 342 15.29 -20.68 1.31
N GLN A 343 14.10 -20.07 1.25
CA GLN A 343 13.38 -19.82 0.00
C GLN A 343 13.79 -18.49 -0.62
N GLU A 344 13.78 -18.42 -1.95
CA GLU A 344 13.94 -17.19 -2.71
C GLU A 344 12.56 -16.66 -3.10
N PHE A 345 12.30 -15.41 -2.76
CA PHE A 345 11.08 -14.70 -3.13
C PHE A 345 11.38 -13.59 -4.12
N LYS A 346 10.41 -13.29 -4.96
CA LYS A 346 10.43 -12.14 -5.88
C LYS A 346 9.05 -11.51 -5.94
N MET A 347 8.99 -10.24 -6.32
CA MET A 347 7.74 -9.56 -6.63
C MET A 347 7.49 -9.59 -8.13
N MET A 348 6.23 -9.63 -8.52
CA MET A 348 5.78 -9.58 -9.92
C MET A 348 4.65 -8.58 -10.07
N ARG A 349 4.43 -8.13 -11.30
CA ARG A 349 3.25 -7.33 -11.64
C ARG A 349 1.98 -8.15 -11.53
N VAL A 350 0.85 -7.48 -11.30
CA VAL A 350 -0.45 -8.15 -11.40
C VAL A 350 -0.64 -8.59 -12.85
N PRO A 351 -0.83 -9.89 -13.11
CA PRO A 351 -0.96 -10.41 -14.47
C PRO A 351 -2.08 -9.73 -15.23
N ALA A 352 -1.86 -9.45 -16.52
CA ALA A 352 -2.86 -8.79 -17.36
C ALA A 352 -4.14 -9.64 -17.45
N ILE A 353 -5.30 -9.01 -17.23
CA ILE A 353 -6.61 -9.63 -17.38
C ILE A 353 -6.91 -9.83 -18.87
N SER A 354 -7.67 -10.87 -19.22
CA SER A 354 -8.09 -11.10 -20.60
C SER A 354 -8.91 -9.94 -21.15
N GLY A 355 -8.55 -9.45 -22.34
CA GLY A 355 -9.16 -8.27 -22.95
C GLY A 355 -8.87 -6.98 -22.19
N ALA A 356 -7.71 -6.88 -21.53
CA ALA A 356 -7.20 -5.63 -21.03
C ALA A 356 -7.02 -4.62 -22.18
N VAL A 357 -7.11 -3.34 -21.85
CA VAL A 357 -6.73 -2.26 -22.78
C VAL A 357 -5.27 -2.47 -23.18
N THR A 358 -4.98 -2.26 -24.45
CA THR A 358 -3.61 -2.31 -24.96
C THR A 358 -2.95 -0.93 -24.93
N LYS A 359 -1.62 -0.93 -24.91
CA LYS A 359 -0.82 0.28 -25.11
C LYS A 359 -1.04 0.85 -26.52
N GLU A 360 -0.39 1.94 -26.84
CA GLU A 360 -0.50 2.59 -28.16
C GLU A 360 -0.11 1.68 -29.33
N ASP A 361 0.68 0.62 -29.08
CA ASP A 361 1.02 -0.39 -30.10
C ASP A 361 -0.17 -1.28 -30.52
N GLY A 362 -1.27 -1.24 -29.78
CA GLY A 362 -2.47 -2.03 -30.01
C GLY A 362 -2.35 -3.53 -29.69
N GLU A 363 -1.19 -3.99 -29.22
CA GLU A 363 -0.88 -5.41 -28.97
C GLU A 363 -0.51 -5.68 -27.51
N THR A 364 0.32 -4.83 -26.91
CA THR A 364 0.81 -5.02 -25.54
C THR A 364 -0.27 -4.61 -24.53
N PRO A 365 -0.69 -5.49 -23.63
CA PRO A 365 -1.62 -5.12 -22.57
C PRO A 365 -1.08 -3.99 -21.71
N LEU A 366 -1.97 -3.11 -21.24
CA LEU A 366 -1.63 -2.03 -20.32
C LEU A 366 -1.00 -2.60 -19.05
N ASP A 367 0.24 -2.23 -18.81
CA ASP A 367 1.06 -2.74 -17.72
C ASP A 367 1.08 -1.74 -16.58
N LEU A 368 0.25 -1.98 -15.57
CA LEU A 368 0.04 -1.11 -14.44
C LEU A 368 0.66 -1.70 -13.18
N SER A 369 1.38 -0.87 -12.42
CA SER A 369 1.82 -1.18 -11.07
C SER A 369 1.01 -0.37 -10.07
N TYR A 370 0.28 -1.05 -9.17
CA TYR A 370 -0.47 -0.37 -8.12
C TYR A 370 0.48 0.20 -7.07
N LEU A 371 0.43 1.52 -6.91
CA LEU A 371 1.30 2.25 -6.01
C LEU A 371 0.50 2.83 -4.85
N ASN A 372 0.79 2.37 -3.65
CA ASN A 372 0.23 2.95 -2.44
C ASN A 372 1.16 4.05 -1.91
N ILE A 373 0.72 5.29 -2.01
CA ILE A 373 1.43 6.48 -1.51
C ILE A 373 0.76 7.08 -0.27
N SER A 374 -0.06 6.31 0.44
CA SER A 374 -0.79 6.81 1.63
C SER A 374 0.09 7.05 2.85
N SER A 375 1.31 6.48 2.89
CA SER A 375 2.27 6.75 3.96
C SER A 375 2.80 8.18 3.88
N CYS A 376 2.65 8.93 4.96
CA CYS A 376 2.98 10.36 4.99
C CYS A 376 3.55 10.81 6.34
N ALA A 377 4.27 11.93 6.29
CA ALA A 377 4.79 12.64 7.45
C ALA A 377 4.17 14.04 7.54
N TYR A 378 3.69 14.43 8.71
CA TYR A 378 3.07 15.72 8.92
C TYR A 378 3.38 16.30 10.29
N VAL A 379 3.36 17.64 10.36
CA VAL A 379 3.69 18.41 11.56
C VAL A 379 2.39 18.86 12.22
N PRO A 380 2.09 18.42 13.45
CA PRO A 380 0.94 18.90 14.18
C PRO A 380 1.01 20.40 14.51
N ALA A 381 -0.12 21.07 14.53
CA ALA A 381 -0.18 22.51 14.82
C ALA A 381 0.29 22.88 16.24
N TYR A 382 0.21 21.96 17.19
CA TYR A 382 0.65 22.17 18.57
C TYR A 382 2.09 21.66 18.84
N ALA A 383 2.83 21.23 17.82
CA ALA A 383 4.23 20.86 17.96
C ALA A 383 5.05 22.01 18.56
N VAL A 384 5.92 21.71 19.54
CA VAL A 384 6.78 22.69 20.19
C VAL A 384 7.96 23.05 19.29
N ASN A 385 8.56 22.05 18.63
CA ASN A 385 9.73 22.22 17.77
C ASN A 385 9.37 22.13 16.28
N LYS A 386 8.32 22.88 15.82
CA LYS A 386 7.85 22.84 14.43
C LYS A 386 8.94 23.09 13.41
N LYS A 387 9.81 24.08 13.67
CA LYS A 387 10.91 24.38 12.75
C LYS A 387 11.85 23.19 12.63
N LEU A 388 12.25 22.60 13.76
CA LEU A 388 13.14 21.45 13.78
C LEU A 388 12.53 20.23 13.03
N ALA A 389 11.21 19.99 13.19
CA ALA A 389 10.49 18.96 12.46
C ALA A 389 10.44 19.23 10.94
N LYS A 390 10.21 20.47 10.53
CA LYS A 390 10.24 20.88 9.11
C LYS A 390 11.65 20.75 8.51
N ASP A 391 12.68 21.18 9.24
CA ASP A 391 14.07 21.03 8.80
C ASP A 391 14.47 19.55 8.68
N PHE A 392 13.98 18.69 9.57
CA PHE A 392 14.15 17.24 9.45
C PHE A 392 13.48 16.68 8.18
N LEU A 393 12.28 17.15 7.82
CA LEU A 393 11.61 16.76 6.57
C LEU A 393 12.42 17.20 5.35
N VAL A 394 12.97 18.43 5.36
CA VAL A 394 13.87 18.91 4.30
C VAL A 394 15.12 18.01 4.21
N TYR A 395 15.77 17.74 5.35
CA TYR A 395 16.96 16.90 5.41
C TYR A 395 16.70 15.51 4.79
N THR A 396 15.61 14.85 5.18
CA THR A 396 15.29 13.51 4.68
C THR A 396 14.86 13.47 3.22
N SER A 397 14.60 14.62 2.59
CA SER A 397 14.10 14.73 1.21
C SER A 397 15.21 14.94 0.17
N SER A 398 16.50 15.03 0.55
CA SER A 398 17.59 15.02 -0.43
C SER A 398 17.73 13.67 -1.11
N GLU A 399 18.23 13.63 -2.35
CA GLU A 399 18.41 12.36 -3.09
C GLU A 399 19.32 11.39 -2.34
N ASP A 400 20.41 11.86 -1.76
CA ASP A 400 21.32 11.02 -0.95
C ASP A 400 20.59 10.33 0.22
N ASN A 401 19.69 11.06 0.89
CA ASN A 401 18.91 10.50 2.00
C ASN A 401 17.77 9.60 1.50
N CYS A 402 17.21 9.85 0.33
CA CYS A 402 16.28 8.91 -0.32
C CYS A 402 16.98 7.58 -0.66
N LEU A 403 18.18 7.66 -1.27
CA LEU A 403 19.02 6.48 -1.56
C LEU A 403 19.42 5.74 -0.28
N LYS A 404 19.76 6.47 0.78
CA LYS A 404 20.13 5.87 2.07
C LYS A 404 18.96 5.15 2.74
N MET A 405 17.75 5.70 2.66
CA MET A 405 16.56 5.02 3.14
C MET A 405 16.31 3.72 2.36
N SER A 406 16.43 3.77 1.03
CA SER A 406 16.29 2.59 0.18
C SER A 406 17.34 1.52 0.51
N GLU A 407 18.60 1.91 0.74
CA GLU A 407 19.67 1.01 1.17
C GLU A 407 19.35 0.31 2.51
N MET A 408 18.84 1.04 3.48
CA MET A 408 18.58 0.51 4.82
C MET A 408 17.32 -0.34 4.93
N THR A 409 16.33 -0.07 4.08
CA THR A 409 14.96 -0.62 4.25
C THR A 409 14.42 -1.37 3.04
N GLY A 410 14.99 -1.20 1.87
CA GLY A 410 14.39 -1.63 0.60
C GLY A 410 13.24 -0.73 0.12
N ALA A 411 12.79 0.22 0.94
CA ALA A 411 11.66 1.09 0.60
C ALA A 411 12.02 2.11 -0.48
N ILE A 412 11.02 2.49 -1.26
CA ILE A 412 11.12 3.57 -2.23
C ILE A 412 10.45 4.82 -1.64
N ARG A 413 11.14 5.96 -1.74
CA ARG A 413 10.56 7.26 -1.44
C ARG A 413 9.82 7.79 -2.67
N PRO A 414 8.70 8.50 -2.52
CA PRO A 414 7.95 9.07 -3.66
C PRO A 414 8.61 10.33 -4.22
N PHE A 415 9.86 10.17 -4.69
CA PHE A 415 10.68 11.22 -5.28
C PHE A 415 11.29 10.75 -6.61
N SER A 416 11.67 11.68 -7.47
CA SER A 416 12.21 11.42 -8.81
C SER A 416 13.68 11.00 -8.78
N TYR A 417 14.00 9.90 -8.14
CA TYR A 417 15.31 9.26 -8.11
C TYR A 417 15.19 7.78 -8.49
N ASP A 418 16.30 7.13 -8.75
CA ASP A 418 16.34 5.68 -8.99
C ASP A 418 17.08 4.99 -7.83
N ALA A 419 16.35 4.23 -7.01
CA ALA A 419 16.92 3.51 -5.87
C ALA A 419 17.99 2.48 -6.26
N ARG A 420 18.05 2.05 -7.53
CA ARG A 420 19.10 1.15 -8.05
C ARG A 420 20.47 1.82 -8.10
N ASN A 421 20.51 3.16 -8.04
CA ASN A 421 21.77 3.92 -8.01
C ASN A 421 22.45 3.93 -6.63
N ASN A 422 21.88 3.30 -5.60
CA ASN A 422 22.56 3.23 -4.30
C ASN A 422 23.77 2.28 -4.35
N SER A 423 24.78 2.56 -3.53
CA SER A 423 26.03 1.80 -3.50
C SER A 423 25.85 0.34 -3.05
N GLY A 424 24.79 0.05 -2.30
CA GLY A 424 24.46 -1.28 -1.79
C GLY A 424 23.60 -2.12 -2.73
N TYR A 425 23.13 -1.59 -3.87
CA TYR A 425 22.17 -2.28 -4.74
C TYR A 425 22.63 -3.69 -5.16
N SER A 426 23.90 -3.85 -5.50
CA SER A 426 24.45 -5.17 -5.92
C SER A 426 24.30 -6.25 -4.84
N GLN A 427 24.29 -5.85 -3.58
CA GLN A 427 24.18 -6.74 -2.41
C GLN A 427 22.74 -6.96 -1.95
N MET A 428 21.77 -6.25 -2.53
CA MET A 428 20.35 -6.42 -2.20
C MET A 428 19.85 -7.80 -2.65
N SER A 429 18.83 -8.27 -1.97
CA SER A 429 18.17 -9.54 -2.26
C SER A 429 17.51 -9.53 -3.65
N SER A 430 17.18 -10.72 -4.15
CA SER A 430 16.36 -10.88 -5.36
C SER A 430 14.98 -10.26 -5.18
N PHE A 431 14.42 -10.29 -3.97
CA PHE A 431 13.13 -9.68 -3.68
C PHE A 431 13.18 -8.17 -3.85
N THR A 432 14.08 -7.48 -3.14
CA THR A 432 14.23 -6.03 -3.24
C THR A 432 14.54 -5.58 -4.67
N LYS A 433 15.42 -6.30 -5.38
CA LYS A 433 15.71 -6.02 -6.80
C LYS A 433 14.46 -6.13 -7.66
N SER A 434 13.66 -7.18 -7.49
CA SER A 434 12.42 -7.33 -8.26
C SER A 434 11.35 -6.27 -7.93
N VAL A 435 11.34 -5.75 -6.71
CA VAL A 435 10.50 -4.59 -6.34
C VAL A 435 10.94 -3.33 -7.11
N TYR A 436 12.25 -3.10 -7.18
CA TYR A 436 12.78 -1.93 -7.91
C TYR A 436 12.55 -2.05 -9.41
N ASP A 437 12.74 -3.24 -10.00
CA ASP A 437 12.44 -3.49 -11.41
C ASP A 437 10.95 -3.24 -11.69
N LEU A 438 10.06 -3.76 -10.83
CA LEU A 438 8.62 -3.51 -10.93
C LEU A 438 8.30 -2.01 -10.88
N PHE A 439 8.96 -1.25 -10.01
CA PHE A 439 8.72 0.17 -9.86
C PHE A 439 9.32 0.99 -11.00
N TYR A 440 10.60 0.79 -11.34
CA TYR A 440 11.32 1.64 -12.29
C TYR A 440 11.17 1.26 -13.76
N GLU A 441 10.71 0.04 -14.05
CA GLU A 441 10.45 -0.44 -15.42
C GLU A 441 8.97 -0.32 -15.82
N SER A 442 8.10 0.13 -14.92
CA SER A 442 6.71 0.42 -15.25
C SER A 442 6.61 1.78 -15.93
N ASP A 443 5.99 1.82 -17.10
CA ASP A 443 5.73 3.07 -17.80
C ASP A 443 4.61 3.87 -17.10
N ASP A 444 3.68 3.17 -16.42
CA ASP A 444 2.53 3.77 -15.76
C ASP A 444 2.32 3.24 -14.34
N TYR A 445 2.16 4.17 -13.39
CA TYR A 445 1.71 3.86 -12.05
C TYR A 445 0.21 4.04 -11.93
N LEU A 446 -0.44 3.06 -11.34
CA LEU A 446 -1.82 3.18 -10.91
C LEU A 446 -1.82 3.59 -9.44
N VAL A 447 -2.21 4.82 -9.17
CA VAL A 447 -2.55 5.26 -7.82
C VAL A 447 -4.06 5.11 -7.60
N LYS A 448 -4.47 4.97 -6.36
CA LYS A 448 -5.90 4.77 -6.04
C LYS A 448 -6.74 5.94 -6.53
N TYR A 449 -6.20 7.14 -6.54
CA TYR A 449 -6.89 8.38 -6.79
C TYR A 449 -6.38 9.08 -8.03
N PRO A 450 -7.24 9.87 -8.70
CA PRO A 450 -6.88 10.51 -9.96
C PRO A 450 -5.69 11.45 -9.83
N ARG A 451 -4.85 11.43 -10.85
CA ARG A 451 -3.86 12.45 -11.13
C ARG A 451 -4.60 13.73 -11.53
N ASN A 452 -4.14 14.88 -11.11
CA ASN A 452 -4.63 16.20 -11.55
C ASN A 452 -6.11 16.51 -11.24
N VAL A 453 -6.74 15.81 -10.32
CA VAL A 453 -8.06 16.23 -9.86
C VAL A 453 -7.87 17.30 -8.81
N SER A 454 -8.38 18.49 -9.07
CA SER A 454 -8.42 19.52 -8.05
C SER A 454 -9.29 19.00 -6.88
N PRO A 455 -8.98 19.37 -5.63
CA PRO A 455 -9.81 19.02 -4.48
C PRO A 455 -11.28 19.40 -4.63
N GLU A 456 -11.59 20.37 -5.50
CA GLU A 456 -12.94 20.77 -5.85
C GLU A 456 -13.70 19.70 -6.65
N ASN A 457 -12.97 18.86 -7.39
CA ASN A 457 -13.51 17.81 -8.24
C ASN A 457 -13.38 16.41 -7.63
N ILE A 458 -12.54 16.23 -6.61
CA ILE A 458 -12.57 15.02 -5.79
C ILE A 458 -13.78 15.17 -4.88
N SER A 459 -14.69 14.21 -4.91
CA SER A 459 -15.82 14.23 -3.99
C SER A 459 -15.33 14.53 -2.58
N PRO A 460 -15.87 15.56 -1.91
CA PRO A 460 -15.58 15.83 -0.51
C PRO A 460 -15.83 14.63 0.42
N ILE A 461 -16.66 13.67 0.05
CA ILE A 461 -16.80 12.37 0.74
C ILE A 461 -15.43 11.76 0.96
N TYR A 462 -14.60 11.83 -0.06
CA TYR A 462 -13.26 11.25 -0.06
C TYR A 462 -12.31 11.99 0.89
N LEU A 463 -12.35 13.33 0.90
CA LEU A 463 -11.47 14.17 1.69
C LEU A 463 -11.91 14.29 3.15
N TYR A 464 -13.20 14.23 3.44
CA TYR A 464 -13.73 14.64 4.74
C TYR A 464 -14.33 13.52 5.59
N GLU A 465 -14.71 12.39 5.04
CA GLU A 465 -15.48 11.41 5.81
C GLU A 465 -14.82 10.05 6.01
N ASN A 466 -13.65 9.78 5.44
CA ASN A 466 -13.05 8.43 5.46
C ASN A 466 -14.03 7.33 5.00
N VAL A 467 -14.92 7.71 4.08
CA VAL A 467 -16.02 6.88 3.61
C VAL A 467 -15.54 5.93 2.52
N SER A 468 -14.24 6.05 2.17
CA SER A 468 -13.61 5.43 1.03
C SER A 468 -13.93 3.95 0.84
N GLU A 469 -13.85 3.16 1.89
CA GLU A 469 -14.12 1.72 1.76
C GLU A 469 -15.61 1.40 1.83
N ASN A 470 -16.40 2.18 2.56
CA ASN A 470 -17.82 1.94 2.73
C ASN A 470 -18.68 2.52 1.60
N VAL A 471 -18.26 3.64 0.99
CA VAL A 471 -18.95 4.21 -0.18
C VAL A 471 -18.48 3.52 -1.46
N PHE A 472 -17.18 3.25 -1.57
CA PHE A 472 -16.58 2.63 -2.75
C PHE A 472 -17.29 1.35 -3.17
N TYR A 473 -17.72 0.53 -2.19
CA TYR A 473 -18.43 -0.71 -2.45
C TYR A 473 -19.82 -0.75 -1.82
N GLY A 474 -20.24 0.27 -1.09
CA GLY A 474 -21.44 0.18 -0.25
C GLY A 474 -21.40 -0.99 0.73
N CYS A 475 -20.28 -1.73 0.75
CA CYS A 475 -19.95 -2.84 1.63
C CYS A 475 -18.43 -3.01 1.63
N ASN A 476 -17.88 -3.51 2.71
CA ASN A 476 -16.45 -3.79 2.79
C ASN A 476 -16.05 -4.98 1.89
N TYR A 477 -14.77 -5.11 1.58
CA TYR A 477 -14.25 -6.19 0.74
C TYR A 477 -14.60 -7.59 1.25
N LEU A 478 -14.72 -7.77 2.56
CA LEU A 478 -15.14 -9.04 3.15
C LEU A 478 -16.57 -9.39 2.74
N THR A 479 -17.47 -8.40 2.75
CA THR A 479 -18.86 -8.57 2.30
C THR A 479 -18.91 -8.88 0.81
N ILE A 480 -18.11 -8.20 -0.02
CA ILE A 480 -18.02 -8.50 -1.45
C ILE A 480 -17.53 -9.92 -1.69
N MET A 481 -16.44 -10.33 -1.06
CA MET A 481 -15.87 -11.67 -1.23
C MET A 481 -16.83 -12.78 -0.76
N SER A 482 -17.52 -12.56 0.36
CA SER A 482 -18.54 -13.49 0.83
C SER A 482 -19.74 -13.57 -0.12
N SER A 483 -20.15 -12.43 -0.67
CA SER A 483 -21.27 -12.34 -1.62
C SER A 483 -20.93 -12.95 -2.98
N LEU A 484 -19.68 -12.82 -3.45
CA LEU A 484 -19.21 -13.42 -4.70
C LEU A 484 -19.36 -14.95 -4.73
N LYS A 485 -19.42 -15.61 -3.58
CA LYS A 485 -19.72 -17.04 -3.52
C LYS A 485 -21.08 -17.36 -4.17
N ASN A 486 -22.11 -16.58 -3.86
CA ASN A 486 -23.51 -16.88 -4.20
C ASN A 486 -24.12 -15.90 -5.22
N LEU A 487 -23.44 -14.78 -5.48
CA LEU A 487 -23.91 -13.74 -6.40
C LEU A 487 -22.98 -13.62 -7.61
N THR A 488 -23.53 -13.12 -8.71
CA THR A 488 -22.72 -12.70 -9.86
C THR A 488 -22.13 -11.31 -9.60
N PRO A 489 -20.99 -10.95 -10.23
CA PRO A 489 -20.45 -9.59 -10.18
C PRO A 489 -21.49 -8.52 -10.52
N LYS A 490 -22.33 -8.76 -11.53
CA LYS A 490 -23.41 -7.84 -11.92
C LYS A 490 -24.46 -7.67 -10.82
N GLN A 491 -24.85 -8.75 -10.14
CA GLN A 491 -25.77 -8.66 -9.00
C GLN A 491 -25.16 -7.87 -7.83
N ILE A 492 -23.86 -8.04 -7.59
CA ILE A 492 -23.16 -7.27 -6.55
C ILE A 492 -23.07 -5.79 -6.92
N MET A 493 -22.69 -5.50 -8.17
CA MET A 493 -22.40 -4.14 -8.60
C MET A 493 -23.64 -3.33 -8.95
N VAL A 494 -24.62 -3.93 -9.63
CA VAL A 494 -25.72 -3.18 -10.29
C VAL A 494 -27.11 -3.67 -9.90
N ASP A 495 -27.39 -4.97 -10.03
CA ASP A 495 -28.78 -5.45 -10.02
C ASP A 495 -29.31 -5.72 -8.59
N GLY A 496 -28.42 -5.98 -7.62
CA GLY A 496 -28.83 -6.51 -6.32
C GLY A 496 -29.40 -7.93 -6.42
N LYS A 497 -29.84 -8.50 -5.32
CA LYS A 497 -30.61 -9.77 -5.30
C LYS A 497 -31.27 -9.99 -3.95
N GLY A 498 -32.59 -10.08 -3.91
CA GLY A 498 -33.35 -10.20 -2.66
C GLY A 498 -33.07 -9.00 -1.76
N ASP A 499 -32.69 -9.24 -0.51
CA ASP A 499 -32.36 -8.19 0.45
C ASP A 499 -30.95 -7.59 0.26
N PHE A 500 -30.15 -8.13 -0.66
CA PHE A 500 -28.82 -7.60 -0.95
C PHE A 500 -28.94 -6.38 -1.88
N LYS A 501 -28.68 -5.18 -1.32
CA LYS A 501 -28.56 -3.96 -2.11
C LYS A 501 -27.24 -3.95 -2.88
N SER A 502 -27.31 -3.61 -4.17
CA SER A 502 -26.12 -3.47 -5.02
C SER A 502 -25.18 -2.37 -4.52
N VAL A 503 -23.93 -2.41 -4.98
CA VAL A 503 -22.98 -1.32 -4.75
C VAL A 503 -23.50 -0.01 -5.36
N TYR A 504 -24.08 -0.08 -6.56
CA TYR A 504 -24.71 1.06 -7.23
C TYR A 504 -25.78 1.72 -6.34
N ASP A 505 -26.75 0.96 -5.83
CA ASP A 505 -27.82 1.52 -4.99
C ASP A 505 -27.26 2.22 -3.76
N ARG A 506 -26.27 1.59 -3.10
CA ARG A 506 -25.63 2.15 -1.88
C ARG A 506 -24.79 3.38 -2.19
N ALA A 507 -24.03 3.37 -3.29
CA ALA A 507 -23.20 4.49 -3.71
C ALA A 507 -24.07 5.71 -4.08
N VAL A 508 -25.17 5.48 -4.81
CA VAL A 508 -26.13 6.53 -5.17
C VAL A 508 -26.83 7.11 -3.93
N GLU A 509 -27.28 6.26 -3.01
CA GLU A 509 -27.86 6.72 -1.75
C GLU A 509 -26.87 7.62 -0.97
N ALA A 510 -25.61 7.14 -0.81
CA ALA A 510 -24.56 7.86 -0.10
C ALA A 510 -24.22 9.19 -0.79
N PHE A 511 -24.13 9.19 -2.13
CA PHE A 511 -23.86 10.38 -2.92
C PHE A 511 -24.99 11.43 -2.81
N ARG A 512 -26.25 11.02 -2.87
CA ARG A 512 -27.40 11.91 -2.70
C ARG A 512 -27.49 12.47 -1.28
N ASP A 513 -27.21 11.66 -0.27
CA ASP A 513 -27.13 12.10 1.12
C ASP A 513 -26.01 13.10 1.33
N TRP A 514 -24.85 12.86 0.72
CA TRP A 514 -23.75 13.79 0.78
C TRP A 514 -24.10 15.12 0.11
N ARG A 515 -24.63 15.14 -1.11
CA ARG A 515 -25.07 16.38 -1.78
C ARG A 515 -26.04 17.17 -0.93
N ARG A 516 -27.01 16.49 -0.31
CA ARG A 516 -27.99 17.13 0.57
C ARG A 516 -27.35 17.79 1.79
N ARG A 517 -26.36 17.14 2.43
CA ARG A 517 -25.65 17.69 3.59
C ARG A 517 -24.86 18.95 3.28
N TYR A 518 -24.33 19.05 2.10
CA TYR A 518 -23.49 20.18 1.68
C TYR A 518 -24.23 21.19 0.79
N GLY A 519 -25.54 21.02 0.56
CA GLY A 519 -26.37 21.96 -0.19
C GLY A 519 -26.05 22.02 -1.69
N LEU A 520 -25.56 20.91 -2.27
CA LEU A 520 -25.12 20.78 -3.67
C LEU A 520 -26.19 20.17 -4.56
#